data_920a14262636f7cbb6069f98d755bf81
#
_entry.id   920a14262636f7cbb6069f98d755bf81
#
_cell.length_a   1.000
_cell.length_b   1.000
_cell.length_c   1.000
_cell.angle_alpha   90.00
_cell.angle_beta   90.00
_cell.angle_gamma   90.00
#
_symmetry.space_group_name_H-M   'P 1'
#
loop_
_entity.id
_entity.type
_entity.pdbx_description
1 polymer ?
#
loop_
_entity_poly.entity_id
_entity_poly.type
_entity_poly.pdbx_seq_one_letter_code
_entity_poly.pdbx_strand_id
1 'polypeptide(L)' 'MTSVLKVKGMSCQHCVMSVTKALNQLEGVQNIQVDLEKREVRFDNVKGVAAEQIAKAIVDAGYEVVPL' A
#
# COMPACT_ATOMS: atom_id res chain seq x y z
N MET A 1 -13.01 1.92 6.43
CA MET A 1 -12.20 3.05 6.94
C MET A 1 -11.01 3.27 6.05
N THR A 2 -10.71 4.52 5.76
CA THR A 2 -9.58 4.88 4.93
C THR A 2 -8.30 4.88 5.76
N SER A 3 -7.28 4.22 5.23
CA SER A 3 -5.96 4.17 5.88
C SER A 3 -4.92 4.73 4.94
N VAL A 4 -3.86 5.30 5.52
CA VAL A 4 -2.75 5.86 4.76
C VAL A 4 -1.44 5.30 5.31
N LEU A 5 -0.58 4.85 4.41
CA LEU A 5 0.75 4.38 4.77
C LEU A 5 1.78 5.07 3.89
N LYS A 6 2.93 5.38 4.45
CA LYS A 6 4.05 5.86 3.66
C LYS A 6 4.89 4.68 3.19
N VAL A 7 5.28 4.72 1.93
CA VAL A 7 6.08 3.67 1.31
C VAL A 7 7.36 4.27 0.77
N LYS A 8 8.49 3.73 1.19
CA LYS A 8 9.80 4.12 0.70
C LYS A 8 10.19 3.27 -0.49
N GLY A 9 10.94 3.85 -1.40
CA GLY A 9 11.44 3.13 -2.57
C GLY A 9 10.59 3.31 -3.81
N MET A 10 9.43 3.94 -3.69
CA MET A 10 8.63 4.27 -4.86
C MET A 10 9.21 5.48 -5.55
N SER A 11 9.78 5.27 -6.73
CA SER A 11 10.39 6.38 -7.47
C SER A 11 9.85 6.53 -8.89
N CYS A 12 8.95 5.63 -9.32
CA CYS A 12 8.39 5.69 -10.67
C CYS A 12 7.01 5.02 -10.69
N GLN A 13 6.33 5.16 -11.83
CA GLN A 13 4.99 4.59 -11.99
C GLN A 13 4.97 3.07 -11.91
N HIS A 14 6.04 2.41 -12.31
CA HIS A 14 6.11 0.96 -12.19
C HIS A 14 6.04 0.53 -10.73
N CYS A 15 6.67 1.30 -9.85
CA CYS A 15 6.59 1.04 -8.42
C CYS A 15 5.16 1.22 -7.91
N VAL A 16 4.49 2.26 -8.37
CA VAL A 16 3.09 2.51 -8.02
C VAL A 16 2.23 1.32 -8.42
N MET A 17 2.40 0.82 -9.62
CA MET A 17 1.63 -0.32 -10.12
C MET A 17 1.92 -1.59 -9.31
N SER A 18 3.17 -1.81 -8.96
CA SER A 18 3.56 -2.99 -8.17
C SER A 18 2.91 -2.96 -6.79
N VAL A 19 2.94 -1.81 -6.13
CA VAL A 19 2.32 -1.66 -4.81
C VAL A 19 0.81 -1.82 -4.91
N THR A 20 0.18 -1.20 -5.89
CA THR A 20 -1.26 -1.32 -6.11
C THR A 20 -1.66 -2.77 -6.32
N LYS A 21 -0.90 -3.47 -7.16
CA LYS A 21 -1.18 -4.86 -7.45
C LYS A 21 -1.02 -5.74 -6.21
N ALA A 22 0.02 -5.49 -5.42
CA ALA A 22 0.24 -6.24 -4.19
C ALA A 22 -0.92 -6.07 -3.22
N LEU A 23 -1.41 -4.85 -3.07
CA LEU A 23 -2.53 -4.57 -2.17
C LEU A 23 -3.85 -5.11 -2.71
N ASN A 24 -4.03 -5.13 -4.03
CA ASN A 24 -5.24 -5.69 -4.64
C ASN A 24 -5.38 -7.19 -4.40
N GLN A 25 -4.30 -7.87 -4.12
CA GLN A 25 -4.34 -9.29 -3.82
C GLN A 25 -4.86 -9.59 -2.42
N LEU A 26 -4.96 -8.57 -1.58
CA LEU A 26 -5.48 -8.74 -0.22
C LEU A 26 -7.00 -8.59 -0.22
N GLU A 27 -7.69 -9.56 0.36
CA GLU A 27 -9.12 -9.45 0.56
C GLU A 27 -9.41 -8.44 1.67
N GLY A 28 -10.37 -7.56 1.41
CA GLY A 28 -10.76 -6.57 2.39
C GLY A 28 -10.09 -5.22 2.22
N VAL A 29 -9.30 -5.06 1.18
CA VAL A 29 -8.68 -3.77 0.85
C VAL A 29 -9.24 -3.31 -0.49
N GLN A 30 -9.78 -2.09 -0.51
CA GLN A 30 -10.42 -1.52 -1.70
C GLN A 30 -10.00 -0.06 -1.89
N ASN A 31 -10.32 0.48 -3.05
CA ASN A 31 -10.10 1.89 -3.39
C ASN A 31 -8.66 2.32 -3.14
N ILE A 32 -7.75 1.50 -3.63
CA ILE A 32 -6.32 1.74 -3.45
C ILE A 32 -5.88 2.91 -4.32
N GLN A 33 -5.30 3.92 -3.71
CA GLN A 33 -4.74 5.07 -4.41
C GLN A 33 -3.32 5.29 -3.93
N VAL A 34 -2.43 5.53 -4.87
CA VAL A 34 -1.02 5.77 -4.55
C VAL A 34 -0.65 7.18 -4.99
N ASP A 35 -0.07 7.93 -4.06
CA ASP A 35 0.43 9.27 -4.33
C ASP A 35 1.96 9.19 -4.40
N LEU A 36 2.48 9.24 -5.61
CA LEU A 36 3.90 9.13 -5.85
C LEU A 36 4.67 10.33 -5.29
N GLU A 37 4.07 11.50 -5.36
CA GLU A 37 4.69 12.73 -4.89
C GLU A 37 4.91 12.72 -3.38
N LYS A 38 3.91 12.25 -2.65
CA LYS A 38 3.97 12.14 -1.20
C LYS A 38 4.48 10.79 -0.73
N ARG A 39 4.62 9.86 -1.65
CA ARG A 39 5.04 8.48 -1.36
C ARG A 39 4.11 7.81 -0.36
N GLU A 40 2.82 8.04 -0.55
CA GLU A 40 1.78 7.51 0.33
C GLU A 40 0.88 6.57 -0.45
N VAL A 41 0.37 5.57 0.26
CA VAL A 41 -0.65 4.67 -0.26
C VAL A 41 -1.90 4.84 0.58
N ARG A 42 -3.00 5.11 -0.09
CA ARG A 42 -4.30 5.29 0.57
C ARG A 42 -5.21 4.16 0.14
N PHE A 43 -5.90 3.57 1.08
CA PHE A 43 -6.79 2.46 0.78
C PHE A 43 -7.91 2.40 1.81
N ASP A 44 -9.01 1.73 1.43
CA ASP A 44 -10.11 1.46 2.34
C ASP A 44 -10.00 0.03 2.85
N ASN A 45 -9.94 -0.12 4.17
CA ASN A 45 -9.88 -1.41 4.81
C ASN A 45 -11.30 -1.77 5.26
N VAL A 46 -11.97 -2.63 4.49
CA VAL A 46 -13.38 -2.95 4.71
C VAL A 46 -13.60 -4.20 5.56
N LYS A 47 -12.57 -5.02 5.73
CA LYS A 47 -12.67 -6.25 6.52
C LYS A 47 -11.79 -6.27 7.76
N GLY A 48 -11.16 -5.15 8.09
CA GLY A 48 -10.28 -5.08 9.25
C GLY A 48 -8.97 -5.85 9.07
N VAL A 49 -8.41 -5.81 7.87
CA VAL A 49 -7.13 -6.46 7.59
C VAL A 49 -6.06 -5.84 8.48
N ALA A 50 -5.22 -6.67 9.10
CA ALA A 50 -4.18 -6.19 9.99
C ALA A 50 -3.15 -5.35 9.22
N ALA A 51 -2.70 -4.26 9.85
CA ALA A 51 -1.69 -3.40 9.24
C ALA A 51 -0.41 -4.17 8.91
N GLU A 52 -0.09 -5.19 9.71
CA GLU A 52 1.07 -6.04 9.47
C GLU A 52 0.97 -6.81 8.15
N GLN A 53 -0.22 -7.27 7.81
CA GLN A 53 -0.44 -7.99 6.55
C GLN A 53 -0.27 -7.07 5.35
N ILE A 54 -0.76 -5.85 5.49
CA ILE A 54 -0.64 -4.85 4.42
C ILE A 54 0.83 -4.46 4.25
N ALA A 55 1.52 -4.20 5.36
CA ALA A 55 2.94 -3.88 5.32
C ALA A 55 3.76 -5.01 4.71
N LYS A 56 3.44 -6.26 5.07
CA LYS A 56 4.14 -7.41 4.52
C LYS A 56 3.96 -7.54 3.03
N ALA A 57 2.75 -7.27 2.52
CA ALA A 57 2.49 -7.32 1.09
C ALA A 57 3.37 -6.31 0.35
N ILE A 58 3.52 -5.12 0.90
CA ILE A 58 4.35 -4.08 0.31
C ILE A 58 5.83 -4.46 0.37
N VAL A 59 6.29 -4.98 1.51
CA VAL A 59 7.67 -5.43 1.66
C VAL A 59 7.98 -6.57 0.70
N ASP A 60 7.05 -7.50 0.53
CA ASP A 60 7.21 -8.61 -0.41
C ASP A 60 7.32 -8.12 -1.85
N ALA A 61 6.73 -6.97 -2.15
CA ALA A 61 6.86 -6.35 -3.46
C ALA A 61 8.20 -5.62 -3.65
N GLY A 62 9.01 -5.54 -2.62
CA GLY A 62 10.34 -4.93 -2.68
C GLY A 62 10.43 -3.50 -2.17
N TYR A 63 9.46 -3.07 -1.37
CA TYR A 63 9.41 -1.70 -0.85
C TYR A 63 9.38 -1.70 0.67
N GLU A 64 9.62 -0.54 1.27
CA GLU A 64 9.54 -0.38 2.72
C GLU A 64 8.30 0.42 3.09
N VAL A 65 7.68 0.05 4.21
CA VAL A 65 6.54 0.77 4.75
C VAL A 65 7.00 1.55 5.98
N VAL A 66 6.65 2.83 6.00
CA VAL A 66 6.90 3.68 7.16
C VAL A 66 5.54 3.97 7.80
N PRO A 67 5.30 3.53 9.03
CA PRO A 67 4.03 3.84 9.69
C PRO A 67 3.92 5.33 9.98
N LEU A 68 2.72 5.85 9.80
CA LEU A 68 2.42 7.25 10.11
C LEU A 68 2.03 7.40 11.57
#